data_8fd9df7b8a981c61fa7ced0184d6055b
#
_entry.id   8fd9df7b8a981c61fa7ced0184d6055b
#
_cell.length_a   1.000
_cell.length_b   1.000
_cell.length_c   1.000
_cell.angle_alpha   90.00
_cell.angle_beta   90.00
_cell.angle_gamma   90.00
#
_symmetry.space_group_name_H-M   'P 1'
#
loop_
_entity.id
_entity.type
_entity.pdbx_description
1 polymer ?
#
loop_
_entity_poly.entity_id
_entity_poly.type
_entity_poly.pdbx_seq_one_letter_code
_entity_poly.pdbx_strand_id
1 'polypeptide(L)'
;RSLSSAASDVYKRQVIEANESATRINKLHEVIKGKDQITGGYYDALNNEQLLWVHACLQLSSIYFYEKTVKKLTDEEKNKYHIENMLSAKLVLIDTDNMPKTHEDLKKWVINKSKENKYLLLTDVAKDVQGIIAGGPVPKHIKPIWPFISFTAFNTLPQEFKDVYGIKTTKINDVILKFNLLLLKITRPFLPPFFRLIPPARWAKQRLSKNPELKFSDKANI
;
A
#
# COMPACT_ATOMS: atom_id res chain seq x y z
N ARG A 1 23.66 -30.41 11.92
CA ARG A 1 22.69 -29.33 12.29
C ARG A 1 21.30 -29.84 11.95
N SER A 2 20.38 -29.85 12.94
CA SER A 2 19.00 -30.30 12.71
C SER A 2 18.27 -29.33 11.77
N LEU A 3 17.30 -29.83 10.98
CA LEU A 3 16.46 -29.00 10.10
C LEU A 3 15.76 -27.85 10.87
N SER A 4 15.39 -28.08 12.12
CA SER A 4 14.83 -27.11 13.05
C SER A 4 15.78 -25.93 13.35
N SER A 5 17.08 -26.17 13.49
CA SER A 5 18.10 -25.13 13.71
C SER A 5 18.28 -24.24 12.47
N ALA A 6 18.29 -24.85 11.28
CA ALA A 6 18.42 -24.10 10.02
C ALA A 6 17.19 -23.21 9.74
N ALA A 7 15.99 -23.72 10.02
CA ALA A 7 14.76 -22.95 9.86
C ALA A 7 14.71 -21.76 10.84
N SER A 8 15.11 -21.96 12.08
CA SER A 8 15.21 -20.89 13.09
C SER A 8 16.21 -19.80 12.66
N ASP A 9 17.36 -20.20 12.08
CA ASP A 9 18.36 -19.24 11.62
C ASP A 9 17.88 -18.41 10.41
N VAL A 10 17.10 -19.03 9.50
CA VAL A 10 16.48 -18.32 8.36
C VAL A 10 15.44 -17.33 8.84
N TYR A 11 14.58 -17.71 9.78
CA TYR A 11 13.56 -16.84 10.37
C TYR A 11 14.20 -15.63 11.05
N LYS A 12 15.20 -15.85 11.91
CA LYS A 12 15.93 -14.76 12.58
C LYS A 12 16.54 -13.76 11.59
N ARG A 13 17.15 -14.25 10.49
CA ARG A 13 17.66 -13.34 9.45
C ARG A 13 16.59 -12.50 8.79
N GLN A 14 15.42 -13.07 8.52
CA GLN A 14 14.31 -12.33 7.92
C GLN A 14 13.81 -11.20 8.82
N VAL A 15 13.69 -11.46 10.11
CA VAL A 15 13.33 -10.44 11.09
C VAL A 15 14.39 -9.33 11.17
N ILE A 16 15.67 -9.69 11.14
CA ILE A 16 16.78 -8.73 11.12
C ILE A 16 16.71 -7.86 9.85
N GLU A 17 16.59 -8.45 8.67
CA GLU A 17 16.51 -7.73 7.40
C GLU A 17 15.28 -6.79 7.35
N ALA A 18 14.14 -7.21 7.89
CA ALA A 18 12.93 -6.39 7.97
C ALA A 18 13.15 -5.19 8.90
N ASN A 19 13.74 -5.43 10.08
CA ASN A 19 14.05 -4.36 11.04
C ASN A 19 15.09 -3.38 10.50
N GLU A 20 16.15 -3.86 9.84
CA GLU A 20 17.15 -2.99 9.20
C GLU A 20 16.53 -2.11 8.10
N SER A 21 15.61 -2.67 7.31
CA SER A 21 14.90 -1.92 6.28
C SER A 21 13.97 -0.87 6.88
N ALA A 22 13.23 -1.23 7.91
CA ALA A 22 12.38 -0.31 8.66
C ALA A 22 13.20 0.80 9.33
N THR A 23 14.33 0.46 9.94
CA THR A 23 15.24 1.43 10.56
C THR A 23 15.74 2.46 9.55
N ARG A 24 16.07 2.05 8.32
CA ARG A 24 16.46 3.00 7.27
C ARG A 24 15.34 3.96 6.89
N ILE A 25 14.11 3.46 6.76
CA ILE A 25 12.93 4.28 6.47
C ILE A 25 12.65 5.24 7.62
N ASN A 26 12.67 4.76 8.85
CA ASN A 26 12.41 5.56 10.04
C ASN A 26 13.44 6.69 10.20
N LYS A 27 14.74 6.42 9.96
CA LYS A 27 15.78 7.45 9.94
C LYS A 27 15.54 8.52 8.87
N LEU A 28 14.99 8.16 7.72
CA LEU A 28 14.59 9.17 6.72
C LEU A 28 13.43 10.02 7.23
N HIS A 29 12.43 9.43 7.87
CA HIS A 29 11.32 10.18 8.45
C HIS A 29 11.76 11.11 9.59
N GLU A 30 12.75 10.71 10.39
CA GLU A 30 13.30 11.54 11.48
C GLU A 30 13.85 12.90 11.01
N VAL A 31 14.39 12.96 9.80
CA VAL A 31 14.97 14.20 9.25
C VAL A 31 13.97 15.02 8.41
N ILE A 32 12.81 14.44 8.06
CA ILE A 32 11.79 15.14 7.29
C ILE A 32 10.86 15.90 8.22
N LYS A 33 11.23 17.14 8.49
CA LYS A 33 10.53 18.06 9.38
C LYS A 33 10.54 19.44 8.76
N GLY A 34 9.52 20.24 9.05
CA GLY A 34 9.46 21.57 8.49
C GLY A 34 8.20 22.32 8.85
N LYS A 35 7.94 23.39 8.11
CA LYS A 35 6.74 24.19 8.22
C LYS A 35 5.73 23.72 7.19
N ASP A 36 4.52 23.40 7.64
CA ASP A 36 3.41 23.12 6.75
C ASP A 36 3.04 24.40 5.98
N GLN A 37 3.10 24.31 4.65
CA GLN A 37 2.87 25.48 3.78
C GLN A 37 1.43 25.99 3.80
N ILE A 38 0.47 25.14 4.23
CA ILE A 38 -0.97 25.46 4.23
C ILE A 38 -1.40 25.98 5.59
N THR A 39 -1.11 25.21 6.64
CA THR A 39 -1.51 25.56 8.00
C THR A 39 -0.54 26.51 8.69
N GLY A 40 0.69 26.63 8.17
CA GLY A 40 1.78 27.35 8.81
C GLY A 40 2.31 26.66 10.05
N GLY A 41 1.75 25.52 10.44
CA GLY A 41 2.15 24.73 11.60
C GLY A 41 3.44 23.94 11.38
N TYR A 42 3.87 23.23 12.42
CA TYR A 42 5.02 22.35 12.32
C TYR A 42 4.64 21.02 11.70
N TYR A 43 5.42 20.57 10.73
CA TYR A 43 5.29 19.26 10.08
C TYR A 43 6.39 18.32 10.57
N ASP A 44 6.01 17.11 10.93
CA ASP A 44 6.91 16.03 11.30
C ASP A 44 6.45 14.74 10.63
N ALA A 45 7.30 14.13 9.79
CA ALA A 45 6.98 12.89 9.08
C ALA A 45 6.81 11.68 10.01
N LEU A 46 7.19 11.78 11.30
CA LEU A 46 6.88 10.79 12.33
C LEU A 46 5.54 11.04 13.04
N ASN A 47 4.74 12.01 12.60
CA ASN A 47 3.40 12.21 13.14
C ASN A 47 2.58 10.93 12.97
N ASN A 48 2.16 10.32 14.07
CA ASN A 48 1.49 9.02 14.08
C ASN A 48 0.20 9.00 13.24
N GLU A 49 -0.59 10.08 13.29
CA GLU A 49 -1.83 10.16 12.52
C GLU A 49 -1.57 10.20 11.02
N GLN A 50 -0.52 10.89 10.57
CA GLN A 50 -0.13 10.96 9.16
C GLN A 50 0.46 9.63 8.68
N LEU A 51 1.29 8.99 9.48
CA LEU A 51 1.81 7.64 9.20
C LEU A 51 0.66 6.63 9.07
N LEU A 52 -0.29 6.66 10.00
CA LEU A 52 -1.48 5.82 9.94
C LEU A 52 -2.34 6.11 8.71
N TRP A 53 -2.49 7.39 8.33
CA TRP A 53 -3.22 7.77 7.11
C TRP A 53 -2.62 7.12 5.87
N VAL A 54 -1.31 7.25 5.66
CA VAL A 54 -0.60 6.66 4.51
C VAL A 54 -0.73 5.14 4.53
N HIS A 55 -0.50 4.52 5.68
CA HIS A 55 -0.59 3.07 5.85
C HIS A 55 -2.01 2.55 5.55
N ALA A 56 -3.04 3.22 6.04
CA ALA A 56 -4.43 2.88 5.79
C ALA A 56 -4.80 3.01 4.31
N CYS A 57 -4.39 4.08 3.64
CA CYS A 57 -4.61 4.26 2.20
C CYS A 57 -3.96 3.13 1.39
N LEU A 58 -2.73 2.73 1.71
CA LEU A 58 -2.03 1.62 1.06
C LEU A 58 -2.77 0.29 1.27
N GLN A 59 -3.20 0.01 2.50
CA GLN A 59 -3.93 -1.20 2.83
C GLN A 59 -5.28 -1.28 2.10
N LEU A 60 -6.09 -0.22 2.16
CA LEU A 60 -7.41 -0.17 1.50
C LEU A 60 -7.30 -0.26 -0.01
N SER A 61 -6.32 0.41 -0.61
CA SER A 61 -6.03 0.33 -2.04
C SER A 61 -5.63 -1.08 -2.45
N SER A 62 -4.81 -1.76 -1.67
CA SER A 62 -4.38 -3.15 -1.93
C SER A 62 -5.57 -4.11 -1.95
N ILE A 63 -6.47 -4.02 -0.96
CA ILE A 63 -7.70 -4.82 -0.92
C ILE A 63 -8.60 -4.49 -2.10
N TYR A 64 -8.80 -3.20 -2.40
CA TYR A 64 -9.63 -2.77 -3.53
C TYR A 64 -9.14 -3.37 -4.86
N PHE A 65 -7.85 -3.22 -5.17
CA PHE A 65 -7.29 -3.76 -6.42
C PHE A 65 -7.34 -5.28 -6.45
N TYR A 66 -7.05 -5.94 -5.33
CA TYR A 66 -7.17 -7.40 -5.24
C TYR A 66 -8.58 -7.88 -5.55
N GLU A 67 -9.59 -7.26 -4.95
CA GLU A 67 -10.99 -7.62 -5.19
C GLU A 67 -11.44 -7.36 -6.63
N LYS A 68 -10.91 -6.32 -7.29
CA LYS A 68 -11.24 -5.99 -8.68
C LYS A 68 -10.53 -6.87 -9.70
N THR A 69 -9.32 -7.34 -9.40
CA THR A 69 -8.45 -8.01 -10.38
C THR A 69 -8.18 -9.49 -10.07
N VAL A 70 -8.57 -9.99 -8.90
CA VAL A 70 -8.34 -11.38 -8.48
C VAL A 70 -9.64 -12.06 -8.07
N LYS A 71 -10.07 -11.86 -6.84
CA LYS A 71 -11.30 -12.44 -6.27
C LYS A 71 -11.86 -11.54 -5.19
N LYS A 72 -13.16 -11.66 -4.92
CA LYS A 72 -13.77 -11.06 -3.74
C LYS A 72 -13.20 -11.70 -2.48
N LEU A 73 -13.01 -10.89 -1.44
CA LEU A 73 -12.59 -11.32 -0.11
C LEU A 73 -13.78 -11.33 0.83
N THR A 74 -13.81 -12.31 1.74
CA THR A 74 -14.74 -12.28 2.88
C THR A 74 -14.29 -11.24 3.90
N ASP A 75 -15.16 -10.89 4.82
CA ASP A 75 -14.81 -9.93 5.88
C ASP A 75 -13.76 -10.52 6.83
N GLU A 76 -13.76 -11.83 7.03
CA GLU A 76 -12.73 -12.55 7.80
C GLU A 76 -11.37 -12.46 7.08
N GLU A 77 -11.33 -12.65 5.74
CA GLU A 77 -10.10 -12.53 4.97
C GLU A 77 -9.54 -11.09 5.02
N LYS A 78 -10.42 -10.06 4.95
CA LYS A 78 -10.04 -8.66 5.07
C LYS A 78 -9.51 -8.33 6.46
N ASN A 79 -10.17 -8.82 7.51
CA ASN A 79 -9.74 -8.63 8.89
C ASN A 79 -8.40 -9.33 9.16
N LYS A 80 -8.22 -10.55 8.65
CA LYS A 80 -6.93 -11.24 8.74
C LYS A 80 -5.82 -10.45 8.08
N TYR A 81 -6.05 -9.95 6.86
CA TYR A 81 -5.09 -9.09 6.16
C TYR A 81 -4.79 -7.81 6.96
N HIS A 82 -5.81 -7.21 7.59
CA HIS A 82 -5.65 -6.03 8.45
C HIS A 82 -4.73 -6.33 9.65
N ILE A 83 -4.97 -7.42 10.36
CA ILE A 83 -4.16 -7.85 11.52
C ILE A 83 -2.70 -8.11 11.10
N GLU A 84 -2.49 -8.80 9.98
CA GLU A 84 -1.15 -9.04 9.44
C GLU A 84 -0.43 -7.74 9.07
N ASN A 85 -1.16 -6.73 8.54
CA ASN A 85 -0.58 -5.42 8.24
C ASN A 85 -0.23 -4.58 9.48
N MET A 86 -0.81 -4.86 10.65
CA MET A 86 -0.40 -4.21 11.91
C MET A 86 1.08 -4.47 12.24
N LEU A 87 1.64 -5.60 11.80
CA LEU A 87 3.07 -5.87 11.95
C LEU A 87 3.92 -4.88 11.15
N SER A 88 3.52 -4.59 9.90
CA SER A 88 4.22 -3.59 9.09
C SER A 88 4.03 -2.17 9.61
N ALA A 89 2.87 -1.87 10.20
CA ALA A 89 2.61 -0.61 10.87
C ALA A 89 3.57 -0.38 12.05
N LYS A 90 3.76 -1.38 12.90
CA LYS A 90 4.74 -1.32 14.01
C LYS A 90 6.16 -1.05 13.51
N LEU A 91 6.58 -1.67 12.41
CA LEU A 91 7.91 -1.49 11.84
C LEU A 91 8.18 -0.04 11.41
N VAL A 92 7.15 0.69 11.01
CA VAL A 92 7.24 2.10 10.64
C VAL A 92 6.76 3.04 11.75
N LEU A 93 6.84 2.61 13.00
CA LEU A 93 6.58 3.36 14.22
C LEU A 93 5.14 3.87 14.37
N ILE A 94 4.16 3.23 13.74
CA ILE A 94 2.75 3.54 13.97
C ILE A 94 2.33 2.94 15.33
N ASP A 95 1.66 3.74 16.13
CA ASP A 95 1.02 3.28 17.37
C ASP A 95 -0.17 2.37 17.04
N THR A 96 0.08 1.05 17.09
CA THR A 96 -0.93 0.04 16.76
C THR A 96 -1.95 -0.19 17.89
N ASP A 97 -1.69 0.29 19.10
CA ASP A 97 -2.63 0.13 20.22
C ASP A 97 -3.85 1.02 20.04
N ASN A 98 -3.64 2.20 19.44
CA ASN A 98 -4.67 3.17 19.10
C ASN A 98 -5.17 3.06 17.65
N MET A 99 -4.68 2.09 16.89
CA MET A 99 -5.11 1.83 15.51
C MET A 99 -6.51 1.19 15.49
N PRO A 100 -7.37 1.48 14.48
CA PRO A 100 -8.63 0.75 14.28
C PRO A 100 -8.41 -0.77 14.28
N LYS A 101 -9.27 -1.51 14.96
CA LYS A 101 -9.04 -2.94 15.21
C LYS A 101 -9.53 -3.85 14.10
N THR A 102 -10.43 -3.37 13.24
CA THR A 102 -10.96 -4.13 12.11
C THR A 102 -10.75 -3.39 10.79
N HIS A 103 -10.81 -4.12 9.69
CA HIS A 103 -10.77 -3.53 8.34
C HIS A 103 -11.87 -2.50 8.13
N GLU A 104 -13.09 -2.77 8.60
CA GLU A 104 -14.23 -1.86 8.45
C GLU A 104 -14.06 -0.59 9.30
N ASP A 105 -13.50 -0.71 10.50
CA ASP A 105 -13.19 0.45 11.34
C ASP A 105 -12.09 1.31 10.73
N LEU A 106 -11.07 0.69 10.13
CA LEU A 106 -10.03 1.41 9.39
C LEU A 106 -10.61 2.18 8.22
N LYS A 107 -11.51 1.57 7.47
CA LYS A 107 -12.21 2.23 6.35
C LYS A 107 -13.06 3.40 6.82
N LYS A 108 -13.83 3.24 7.91
CA LYS A 108 -14.59 4.34 8.52
C LYS A 108 -13.67 5.46 8.99
N TRP A 109 -12.54 5.11 9.60
CA TRP A 109 -11.54 6.07 10.05
C TRP A 109 -11.02 6.91 8.87
N VAL A 110 -10.64 6.28 7.76
CA VAL A 110 -10.18 6.99 6.54
C VAL A 110 -11.27 7.90 5.97
N ILE A 111 -12.52 7.42 5.87
CA ILE A 111 -13.65 8.23 5.39
C ILE A 111 -13.89 9.46 6.29
N ASN A 112 -13.78 9.30 7.60
CA ASN A 112 -13.95 10.43 8.52
C ASN A 112 -12.79 11.42 8.41
N LYS A 113 -11.56 10.92 8.33
CA LYS A 113 -10.36 11.76 8.15
C LYS A 113 -10.35 12.48 6.81
N SER A 114 -10.83 11.88 5.73
CA SER A 114 -10.92 12.54 4.42
C SER A 114 -11.85 13.75 4.41
N LYS A 115 -12.78 13.85 5.37
CA LYS A 115 -13.65 15.02 5.55
C LYS A 115 -12.97 16.17 6.30
N GLU A 116 -11.85 15.91 6.95
CA GLU A 116 -11.04 16.95 7.57
C GLU A 116 -10.25 17.70 6.49
N ASN A 117 -10.39 19.03 6.41
CA ASN A 117 -9.78 19.85 5.35
C ASN A 117 -8.27 19.66 5.19
N LYS A 118 -7.56 19.25 6.24
CA LYS A 118 -6.10 19.05 6.23
C LYS A 118 -5.63 17.85 5.42
N TYR A 119 -6.49 16.86 5.13
CA TYR A 119 -6.10 15.62 4.42
C TYR A 119 -6.39 15.65 2.92
N LEU A 120 -7.30 16.51 2.47
CA LEU A 120 -7.69 16.62 1.06
C LEU A 120 -7.39 18.02 0.53
N LEU A 121 -6.13 18.45 0.67
CA LEU A 121 -5.66 19.73 0.15
C LEU A 121 -4.70 19.51 -1.03
N LEU A 122 -5.00 20.16 -2.13
CA LEU A 122 -4.13 20.13 -3.31
C LEU A 122 -3.03 21.19 -3.18
N THR A 123 -1.90 20.79 -2.61
CA THR A 123 -0.69 21.61 -2.54
C THR A 123 0.01 21.66 -3.90
N ASP A 124 0.92 22.62 -4.10
CA ASP A 124 1.73 22.66 -5.32
C ASP A 124 2.62 21.41 -5.43
N VAL A 125 3.17 20.93 -4.32
CA VAL A 125 3.91 19.66 -4.26
C VAL A 125 3.01 18.47 -4.68
N ALA A 126 1.75 18.45 -4.24
CA ALA A 126 0.81 17.39 -4.65
C ALA A 126 0.49 17.44 -6.14
N LYS A 127 0.41 18.65 -6.75
CA LYS A 127 0.27 18.81 -8.20
C LYS A 127 1.50 18.31 -8.96
N ASP A 128 2.70 18.60 -8.47
CA ASP A 128 3.95 18.11 -9.07
C ASP A 128 4.00 16.58 -9.05
N VAL A 129 3.65 15.95 -7.91
CA VAL A 129 3.56 14.49 -7.79
C VAL A 129 2.48 13.93 -8.72
N GLN A 130 1.32 14.58 -8.82
CA GLN A 130 0.29 14.22 -9.80
C GLN A 130 0.84 14.24 -11.22
N GLY A 131 1.61 15.28 -11.60
CA GLY A 131 2.26 15.40 -12.90
C GLY A 131 3.25 14.26 -13.18
N ILE A 132 4.01 13.85 -12.16
CA ILE A 132 4.94 12.72 -12.25
C ILE A 132 4.15 11.41 -12.51
N ILE A 133 3.06 11.17 -11.79
CA ILE A 133 2.21 9.98 -11.98
C ILE A 133 1.50 10.03 -13.33
N ALA A 134 1.06 11.21 -13.78
CA ALA A 134 0.36 11.37 -15.05
C ALA A 134 1.25 11.11 -16.28
N GLY A 135 2.49 11.53 -16.26
CA GLY A 135 3.35 11.41 -17.44
C GLY A 135 4.83 11.73 -17.21
N GLY A 136 5.29 11.72 -15.95
CA GLY A 136 6.65 12.01 -15.56
C GLY A 136 7.70 11.03 -16.10
N PRO A 137 8.94 11.09 -15.59
CA PRO A 137 10.06 10.30 -16.10
C PRO A 137 9.85 8.81 -15.87
N VAL A 138 9.30 8.14 -16.88
CA VAL A 138 9.02 6.70 -16.85
C VAL A 138 10.10 5.97 -17.66
N PRO A 139 10.62 4.84 -17.17
CA PRO A 139 11.56 4.02 -17.92
C PRO A 139 11.03 3.68 -19.31
N LYS A 140 11.91 3.74 -20.33
CA LYS A 140 11.52 3.61 -21.74
C LYS A 140 10.69 2.35 -22.05
N HIS A 141 11.00 1.24 -21.38
CA HIS A 141 10.31 -0.05 -21.56
C HIS A 141 8.89 -0.09 -20.95
N ILE A 142 8.56 0.81 -20.02
CA ILE A 142 7.23 0.92 -19.40
C ILE A 142 6.40 2.01 -20.08
N LYS A 143 7.05 2.96 -20.77
CA LYS A 143 6.39 4.12 -21.39
C LYS A 143 5.17 3.77 -22.26
N PRO A 144 5.15 2.68 -23.06
CA PRO A 144 3.99 2.35 -23.89
C PRO A 144 2.74 1.95 -23.10
N ILE A 145 2.92 1.36 -21.91
CA ILE A 145 1.81 0.91 -21.05
C ILE A 145 1.46 1.93 -19.96
N TRP A 146 2.26 2.99 -19.83
CA TRP A 146 2.09 3.98 -18.77
C TRP A 146 0.73 4.71 -18.82
N PRO A 147 0.19 5.12 -19.98
CA PRO A 147 -1.14 5.73 -20.03
C PRO A 147 -2.24 4.83 -19.48
N PHE A 148 -2.16 3.52 -19.71
CA PHE A 148 -3.08 2.54 -19.14
C PHE A 148 -2.98 2.49 -17.61
N ILE A 149 -1.74 2.46 -17.08
CA ILE A 149 -1.47 2.42 -15.62
C ILE A 149 -1.96 3.72 -14.98
N SER A 150 -1.54 4.86 -15.51
CA SER A 150 -1.88 6.19 -14.99
C SER A 150 -3.40 6.43 -15.03
N PHE A 151 -4.05 6.15 -16.16
CA PHE A 151 -5.50 6.27 -16.27
C PHE A 151 -6.22 5.41 -15.23
N THR A 152 -5.81 4.14 -15.08
CA THR A 152 -6.43 3.23 -14.12
C THR A 152 -6.21 3.72 -12.69
N ALA A 153 -4.99 4.17 -12.35
CA ALA A 153 -4.68 4.69 -11.02
C ALA A 153 -5.56 5.89 -10.66
N PHE A 154 -5.64 6.90 -11.53
CA PHE A 154 -6.44 8.11 -11.25
C PHE A 154 -7.94 7.81 -11.22
N ASN A 155 -8.46 6.96 -12.10
CA ASN A 155 -9.90 6.70 -12.16
C ASN A 155 -10.38 5.73 -11.07
N THR A 156 -9.49 5.02 -10.37
CA THR A 156 -9.84 4.20 -9.20
C THR A 156 -9.88 4.99 -7.90
N LEU A 157 -9.44 6.23 -7.88
CA LEU A 157 -9.54 7.09 -6.69
C LEU A 157 -11.01 7.27 -6.28
N PRO A 158 -11.33 7.36 -4.96
CA PRO A 158 -12.63 7.81 -4.48
C PRO A 158 -12.99 9.19 -5.06
N GLN A 159 -14.30 9.49 -5.15
CA GLN A 159 -14.78 10.70 -5.82
C GLN A 159 -14.22 11.97 -5.16
N GLU A 160 -14.15 11.99 -3.84
CA GLU A 160 -13.65 13.13 -3.06
C GLU A 160 -12.21 13.49 -3.46
N PHE A 161 -11.36 12.49 -3.71
CA PHE A 161 -9.99 12.71 -4.19
C PHE A 161 -9.95 13.16 -5.64
N LYS A 162 -10.82 12.61 -6.49
CA LYS A 162 -10.92 13.05 -7.90
C LYS A 162 -11.29 14.52 -7.99
N ASP A 163 -12.23 14.96 -7.16
CA ASP A 163 -12.71 16.36 -7.15
C ASP A 163 -11.57 17.30 -6.74
N VAL A 164 -10.80 16.96 -5.71
CA VAL A 164 -9.64 17.74 -5.27
C VAL A 164 -8.56 17.83 -6.36
N TYR A 165 -8.30 16.74 -7.07
CA TYR A 165 -7.30 16.70 -8.16
C TYR A 165 -7.84 17.17 -9.51
N GLY A 166 -9.10 17.62 -9.59
CA GLY A 166 -9.72 18.05 -10.83
C GLY A 166 -9.88 16.95 -11.89
N ILE A 167 -9.96 15.69 -11.44
CA ILE A 167 -10.10 14.53 -12.32
C ILE A 167 -11.57 14.40 -12.73
N LYS A 168 -11.87 14.71 -13.98
CA LYS A 168 -13.24 14.64 -14.50
C LYS A 168 -13.74 13.20 -14.57
N THR A 169 -14.84 12.92 -13.88
CA THR A 169 -15.55 11.64 -13.99
C THR A 169 -16.56 11.73 -15.11
N THR A 170 -16.41 10.88 -16.14
CA THR A 170 -17.35 10.77 -17.25
C THR A 170 -17.80 9.32 -17.39
N LYS A 171 -18.99 9.10 -17.98
CA LYS A 171 -19.47 7.74 -18.28
C LYS A 171 -18.48 6.95 -19.15
N ILE A 172 -17.75 7.64 -20.04
CA ILE A 172 -16.73 7.02 -20.90
C ILE A 172 -15.55 6.55 -20.02
N ASN A 173 -15.06 7.40 -19.09
CA ASN A 173 -13.99 7.01 -18.18
C ASN A 173 -14.37 5.79 -17.32
N ASP A 174 -15.62 5.72 -16.86
CA ASP A 174 -16.11 4.57 -16.10
C ASP A 174 -16.12 3.28 -16.92
N VAL A 175 -16.53 3.37 -18.20
CA VAL A 175 -16.50 2.22 -19.12
C VAL A 175 -15.06 1.77 -19.38
N ILE A 176 -14.16 2.71 -19.68
CA ILE A 176 -12.73 2.42 -19.89
C ILE A 176 -12.11 1.81 -18.63
N LEU A 177 -12.41 2.34 -17.45
CA LEU A 177 -11.92 1.79 -16.19
C LEU A 177 -12.39 0.35 -15.96
N LYS A 178 -13.69 0.09 -16.15
CA LYS A 178 -14.25 -1.26 -16.05
C LYS A 178 -13.57 -2.23 -17.02
N PHE A 179 -13.35 -1.80 -18.27
CA PHE A 179 -12.64 -2.58 -19.27
C PHE A 179 -11.19 -2.86 -18.84
N ASN A 180 -10.46 -1.86 -18.36
CA ASN A 180 -9.08 -2.01 -17.87
C ASN A 180 -8.99 -3.02 -16.71
N LEU A 181 -9.88 -2.91 -15.73
CA LEU A 181 -9.92 -3.83 -14.59
C LEU A 181 -10.29 -5.26 -15.00
N LEU A 182 -11.23 -5.40 -15.95
CA LEU A 182 -11.59 -6.69 -16.52
C LEU A 182 -10.42 -7.30 -17.31
N LEU A 183 -9.73 -6.50 -18.12
CA LEU A 183 -8.55 -6.92 -18.86
C LEU A 183 -7.46 -7.43 -17.91
N LEU A 184 -7.17 -6.70 -16.84
CA LEU A 184 -6.21 -7.12 -15.80
C LEU A 184 -6.65 -8.45 -15.15
N LYS A 185 -7.94 -8.60 -14.85
CA LYS A 185 -8.48 -9.82 -14.24
C LYS A 185 -8.34 -11.04 -15.15
N ILE A 186 -8.63 -10.87 -16.45
CA ILE A 186 -8.57 -11.96 -17.43
C ILE A 186 -7.12 -12.31 -17.79
N THR A 187 -6.26 -11.32 -18.00
CA THR A 187 -4.89 -11.55 -18.46
C THR A 187 -3.97 -12.03 -17.35
N ARG A 188 -4.24 -11.62 -16.09
CA ARG A 188 -3.39 -11.97 -14.94
C ARG A 188 -3.08 -13.46 -14.79
N PRO A 189 -4.02 -14.42 -14.93
CA PRO A 189 -3.71 -15.85 -14.80
C PRO A 189 -2.69 -16.35 -15.84
N PHE A 190 -2.67 -15.75 -17.02
CA PHE A 190 -1.78 -16.13 -18.12
C PHE A 190 -0.39 -15.48 -18.02
N LEU A 191 -0.23 -14.44 -17.17
CA LEU A 191 1.07 -13.83 -16.97
C LEU A 191 1.98 -14.76 -16.18
N PRO A 192 3.25 -14.92 -16.59
CA PRO A 192 4.24 -15.63 -15.78
C PRO A 192 4.35 -15.06 -14.36
N PRO A 193 4.72 -15.87 -13.35
CA PRO A 193 4.89 -15.41 -11.97
C PRO A 193 5.82 -14.20 -11.83
N PHE A 194 6.78 -14.08 -12.75
CA PHE A 194 7.70 -12.94 -12.82
C PHE A 194 6.98 -11.60 -12.98
N PHE A 195 5.92 -11.53 -13.76
CA PHE A 195 5.12 -10.31 -13.96
C PHE A 195 4.00 -10.14 -12.94
N ARG A 196 3.57 -11.22 -12.29
CA ARG A 196 2.46 -11.19 -11.32
C ARG A 196 2.88 -10.83 -9.90
N LEU A 197 4.11 -11.12 -9.55
CA LEU A 197 4.63 -10.95 -8.20
C LEU A 197 5.79 -9.96 -8.21
N ILE A 198 5.72 -8.96 -7.37
CA ILE A 198 6.85 -8.07 -7.11
C ILE A 198 8.04 -8.87 -6.55
N PRO A 199 9.28 -8.43 -6.77
CA PRO A 199 10.47 -9.17 -6.33
C PRO A 199 10.43 -9.63 -4.88
N PRO A 200 10.08 -8.80 -3.88
CA PRO A 200 9.99 -9.25 -2.49
C PRO A 200 9.00 -10.41 -2.27
N ALA A 201 7.84 -10.36 -2.91
CA ALA A 201 6.83 -11.42 -2.81
C ALA A 201 7.31 -12.73 -3.46
N ARG A 202 8.09 -12.65 -4.55
CA ARG A 202 8.72 -13.82 -5.18
C ARG A 202 9.76 -14.46 -4.27
N TRP A 203 10.60 -13.65 -3.65
CA TRP A 203 11.61 -14.13 -2.71
C TRP A 203 10.96 -14.76 -1.48
N ALA A 204 9.90 -14.14 -0.94
CA ALA A 204 9.13 -14.72 0.16
C ALA A 204 8.53 -16.08 -0.23
N LYS A 205 7.91 -16.18 -1.41
CA LYS A 205 7.37 -17.44 -1.91
C LYS A 205 8.45 -18.52 -2.10
N GLN A 206 9.60 -18.17 -2.61
CA GLN A 206 10.74 -19.09 -2.75
C GLN A 206 11.25 -19.58 -1.37
N ARG A 207 11.32 -18.69 -0.38
CA ARG A 207 11.72 -19.05 0.98
C ARG A 207 10.73 -20.03 1.62
N LEU A 208 9.43 -19.74 1.51
CA LEU A 208 8.37 -20.61 2.03
C LEU A 208 8.30 -21.96 1.33
N SER A 209 8.65 -22.05 0.05
CA SER A 209 8.70 -23.32 -0.68
C SER A 209 9.90 -24.20 -0.24
N LYS A 210 11.01 -23.58 0.15
CA LYS A 210 12.20 -24.28 0.65
C LYS A 210 12.09 -24.65 2.14
N ASN A 211 11.27 -23.94 2.89
CA ASN A 211 11.10 -24.11 4.33
C ASN A 211 9.59 -24.04 4.67
N PRO A 212 8.83 -25.12 4.40
CA PRO A 212 7.38 -25.15 4.61
C PRO A 212 6.96 -24.88 6.06
N GLU A 213 7.83 -25.15 7.02
CA GLU A 213 7.65 -24.90 8.46
C GLU A 213 7.60 -23.40 8.81
N LEU A 214 8.08 -22.52 7.89
CA LEU A 214 8.00 -21.06 8.04
C LEU A 214 6.65 -20.48 7.60
N LYS A 215 5.70 -21.30 7.19
CA LYS A 215 4.33 -20.83 7.01
C LYS A 215 3.86 -20.24 8.31
N PHE A 216 3.35 -19.01 8.25
CA PHE A 216 2.85 -18.24 9.38
C PHE A 216 2.14 -19.19 10.37
N SER A 217 2.78 -19.49 11.47
CA SER A 217 2.09 -20.06 12.62
C SER A 217 1.36 -18.91 13.31
N ASP A 218 0.16 -19.15 13.80
CA ASP A 218 -0.63 -18.21 14.60
C ASP A 218 0.07 -17.76 15.90
N LYS A 219 1.35 -18.05 16.02
CA LYS A 219 2.21 -17.82 17.20
C LYS A 219 3.32 -16.80 16.94
N ALA A 220 3.10 -15.81 16.08
CA ALA A 220 3.98 -14.64 16.05
C ALA A 220 3.67 -13.75 17.27
N ASN A 221 4.07 -14.20 18.44
CA ASN A 221 4.31 -13.30 19.57
C ASN A 221 5.56 -12.48 19.21
N ILE A 222 5.36 -11.27 18.68
CA ILE A 222 6.37 -10.23 18.56
C ILE A 222 6.03 -9.15 19.59
#